data_11be82cae0faa6cdfa592ef3f3af1485
#
_entry.id   11be82cae0faa6cdfa592ef3f3af1485
#
_cell.length_a   1.000
_cell.length_b   1.000
_cell.length_c   1.000
_cell.angle_alpha   90.00
_cell.angle_beta   90.00
_cell.angle_gamma   90.00
#
_symmetry.space_group_name_H-M   'P 1'
#
loop_
_entity.id
_entity.type
_entity.pdbx_description
1 polymer ?
#
loop_
_entity_poly.entity_id
_entity_poly.type
_entity_poly.pdbx_seq_one_letter_code
_entity_poly.pdbx_strand_id
1 'polypeptide(L)'
;DTRPDMDENLERTDWKGDDKDGTGDEGIDQILPTDLKGNTNGMIALDRTRPGNYTLTVQANTGGAPEAYAYAWVDFNQNGKFDENERSEKATITKDGNVTLQFNNGPILSDLQLDKLGVRVRVSTYAPDIESPTGMSMSGEVEDFETQVIFPPKGSKKETTNLQGVKQTATIEFTAQGKQRYSRTEDAVIDETVAPYIVDEQGNKVELDAEGYYVVPGEGKYRVTGAGKDVKVEFIPDNGFVGTATGITIRRLDNNAVDTGWYTKDNSQPTISDQTNTMDGRYIPTVTPLSEEVTTEDLQGLEHDKKLTFTNGAGEVKPSAATPMVIVDPETGGLIGNEAPAMKDGKVVGLYEIDPINGTVKFTPNKDFIGTPDPILIQVVDEATGRSLAGVKYTPTVNPVTPVGENKETTGKQGQPQSDTVTFKQQDGAE
;
A
#
# COMPACT_ATOMS: atom_id res chain seq x y z
N ASP A 1 -3.67 -3.97 -54.90
CA ASP A 1 -3.18 -5.15 -55.58
C ASP A 1 -3.87 -6.37 -54.98
N THR A 2 -4.52 -7.20 -55.81
CA THR A 2 -5.28 -8.38 -55.41
C THR A 2 -4.41 -9.64 -55.37
N ARG A 3 -3.09 -9.51 -55.22
CA ARG A 3 -2.19 -10.64 -55.15
C ARG A 3 -2.27 -11.33 -53.80
N PRO A 4 -2.31 -12.68 -53.79
CA PRO A 4 -2.23 -13.43 -52.54
C PRO A 4 -0.90 -13.13 -51.85
N ASP A 5 -0.97 -12.84 -50.59
CA ASP A 5 0.22 -12.74 -49.77
C ASP A 5 0.90 -14.10 -49.65
N MET A 6 2.17 -14.15 -49.97
CA MET A 6 3.01 -15.35 -49.91
C MET A 6 4.11 -15.17 -48.90
N ASP A 7 3.78 -15.19 -47.63
CA ASP A 7 4.79 -15.26 -46.61
C ASP A 7 5.28 -16.70 -46.40
N GLU A 8 6.43 -17.02 -46.99
CA GLU A 8 7.07 -18.34 -46.86
C GLU A 8 8.01 -18.44 -45.62
N ASN A 9 8.20 -17.35 -44.86
CA ASN A 9 9.29 -17.32 -43.88
C ASN A 9 8.80 -17.16 -42.46
N LEU A 10 8.49 -18.29 -41.80
CA LEU A 10 8.17 -18.38 -40.39
C LEU A 10 9.35 -18.11 -39.44
N GLU A 11 10.58 -18.15 -39.93
CA GLU A 11 11.78 -18.06 -39.11
C GLU A 11 12.34 -16.64 -39.00
N ARG A 12 11.54 -15.61 -39.23
CA ARG A 12 11.98 -14.21 -39.10
C ARG A 12 12.00 -13.81 -37.63
N THR A 13 13.17 -13.48 -37.17
CA THR A 13 13.41 -12.96 -35.79
C THR A 13 13.44 -11.45 -35.75
N ASP A 14 13.39 -10.76 -36.92
CA ASP A 14 13.53 -9.31 -36.99
C ASP A 14 12.20 -8.54 -36.99
N TRP A 15 11.06 -9.23 -37.11
CA TRP A 15 9.69 -8.69 -37.02
C TRP A 15 9.53 -7.37 -37.82
N LYS A 16 10.31 -7.24 -38.87
CA LYS A 16 10.18 -6.11 -39.77
C LYS A 16 9.19 -6.52 -40.83
N GLY A 17 8.15 -5.75 -40.94
CA GLY A 17 7.03 -5.96 -41.82
C GLY A 17 7.38 -6.54 -43.20
N ASP A 18 6.45 -7.14 -43.84
CA ASP A 18 6.56 -7.66 -45.23
C ASP A 18 6.76 -6.54 -46.25
N ASP A 19 6.49 -5.29 -45.89
CA ASP A 19 6.84 -4.07 -46.64
C ASP A 19 8.34 -3.92 -46.89
N LYS A 20 8.86 -4.71 -47.78
CA LYS A 20 10.27 -4.61 -48.16
C LYS A 20 10.60 -3.37 -48.98
N ASP A 21 9.63 -2.71 -49.54
CA ASP A 21 9.81 -1.56 -50.41
C ASP A 21 9.31 -0.24 -49.85
N GLY A 22 8.68 -0.25 -48.66
CA GLY A 22 8.22 0.96 -47.96
C GLY A 22 7.05 1.67 -48.68
N THR A 23 6.41 1.00 -49.60
CA THR A 23 5.14 1.40 -50.17
C THR A 23 4.10 0.45 -49.63
N GLY A 24 3.26 0.93 -48.72
CA GLY A 24 2.10 0.15 -48.31
C GLY A 24 1.40 -0.35 -49.60
N ASP A 25 1.54 -1.62 -49.94
CA ASP A 25 0.82 -2.23 -51.02
C ASP A 25 -0.57 -2.61 -50.54
N GLU A 26 -1.19 -1.60 -50.13
CA GLU A 26 -2.52 -1.49 -49.63
C GLU A 26 -3.49 -2.23 -50.54
N GLY A 27 -3.49 -3.51 -50.33
CA GLY A 27 -4.63 -4.33 -50.70
C GLY A 27 -5.85 -3.81 -49.95
N ILE A 28 -6.94 -4.36 -50.22
CA ILE A 28 -8.28 -4.02 -49.73
C ILE A 28 -8.34 -3.80 -48.21
N ASP A 29 -7.30 -4.13 -47.43
CA ASP A 29 -7.44 -4.40 -46.03
C ASP A 29 -6.22 -3.89 -45.23
N GLN A 30 -6.06 -2.58 -45.15
CA GLN A 30 -5.03 -2.01 -44.30
C GLN A 30 -5.23 -2.36 -42.83
N ILE A 31 -4.25 -3.02 -42.25
CA ILE A 31 -4.15 -3.19 -40.81
C ILE A 31 -3.20 -2.12 -40.29
N LEU A 32 -3.72 -1.14 -39.60
CA LEU A 32 -2.92 -0.10 -38.98
C LEU A 32 -3.02 -0.21 -37.45
N PRO A 33 -1.91 -0.07 -36.72
CA PRO A 33 -1.99 0.16 -35.29
C PRO A 33 -2.91 1.35 -35.01
N THR A 34 -3.77 1.24 -34.02
CA THR A 34 -4.79 2.26 -33.70
C THR A 34 -4.25 3.67 -33.48
N ASP A 35 -2.96 3.81 -33.31
CA ASP A 35 -2.30 5.04 -32.89
C ASP A 35 -1.23 5.54 -33.87
N LEU A 36 -1.21 5.07 -35.09
CA LEU A 36 -0.23 5.51 -36.08
C LEU A 36 -0.34 7.01 -36.42
N LYS A 37 -1.46 7.65 -36.12
CA LYS A 37 -1.59 9.11 -36.22
C LYS A 37 -0.77 9.81 -35.14
N GLY A 38 0.57 9.81 -35.28
CA GLY A 38 1.50 10.45 -34.37
C GLY A 38 2.52 9.53 -33.71
N ASN A 39 2.38 8.23 -33.85
CA ASN A 39 3.36 7.28 -33.37
C ASN A 39 4.40 7.00 -34.45
N THR A 40 5.57 7.63 -34.35
CA THR A 40 6.69 7.48 -35.30
C THR A 40 7.51 6.19 -35.07
N ASN A 41 7.14 5.36 -34.11
CA ASN A 41 7.95 4.22 -33.67
C ASN A 41 7.50 2.87 -34.20
N GLY A 42 6.35 2.76 -34.86
CA GLY A 42 5.83 1.53 -35.46
C GLY A 42 5.60 0.40 -34.43
N MET A 43 5.25 0.75 -33.19
CA MET A 43 5.01 -0.21 -32.13
C MET A 43 3.52 -0.39 -31.84
N ILE A 44 3.10 -1.61 -31.61
CA ILE A 44 1.78 -1.96 -31.08
C ILE A 44 1.90 -2.26 -29.59
N ALA A 45 0.98 -1.75 -28.78
CA ALA A 45 0.92 -2.09 -27.38
C ALA A 45 0.08 -3.34 -27.16
N LEU A 46 0.66 -4.32 -26.47
CA LEU A 46 -0.04 -5.50 -26.01
C LEU A 46 -0.55 -5.25 -24.58
N ASP A 47 -1.84 -5.03 -24.48
CA ASP A 47 -2.50 -4.80 -23.18
C ASP A 47 -2.90 -6.13 -22.55
N ARG A 48 -2.48 -6.34 -21.34
CA ARG A 48 -2.87 -7.48 -20.54
C ARG A 48 -4.12 -7.15 -19.73
N THR A 49 -5.14 -7.98 -19.80
CA THR A 49 -6.38 -7.81 -19.05
C THR A 49 -6.44 -8.68 -17.79
N ARG A 50 -5.86 -9.89 -17.86
CA ARG A 50 -5.72 -10.86 -16.76
C ARG A 50 -4.47 -11.69 -17.01
N PRO A 51 -3.95 -12.45 -16.02
CA PRO A 51 -2.90 -13.42 -16.29
C PRO A 51 -3.26 -14.36 -17.44
N GLY A 52 -2.40 -14.43 -18.42
CA GLY A 52 -2.64 -15.23 -19.63
C GLY A 52 -3.62 -14.65 -20.65
N ASN A 53 -4.26 -13.52 -20.36
CA ASN A 53 -5.19 -12.88 -21.28
C ASN A 53 -4.65 -11.53 -21.76
N TYR A 54 -4.58 -11.37 -23.07
CA TYR A 54 -4.05 -10.17 -23.71
C TYR A 54 -5.00 -9.67 -24.77
N THR A 55 -4.95 -8.38 -25.03
CA THR A 55 -5.65 -7.73 -26.12
C THR A 55 -4.67 -6.95 -26.98
N LEU A 56 -4.83 -7.07 -28.27
CA LEU A 56 -4.16 -6.28 -29.30
C LEU A 56 -5.24 -5.52 -30.07
N THR A 57 -5.15 -4.21 -30.14
CA THR A 57 -6.12 -3.42 -30.90
C THR A 57 -5.43 -2.85 -32.13
N VAL A 58 -5.97 -3.18 -33.29
CA VAL A 58 -5.52 -2.70 -34.58
C VAL A 58 -6.65 -1.96 -35.28
N GLN A 59 -6.31 -1.13 -36.25
CA GLN A 59 -7.29 -0.52 -37.15
C GLN A 59 -7.34 -1.34 -38.41
N ALA A 60 -8.52 -1.83 -38.77
CA ALA A 60 -8.73 -2.63 -39.97
C ALA A 60 -9.68 -1.94 -40.95
N ASN A 61 -9.46 -2.19 -42.24
CA ASN A 61 -10.32 -1.74 -43.33
C ASN A 61 -10.84 -2.98 -44.09
N THR A 62 -12.14 -3.07 -44.31
CA THR A 62 -12.77 -4.21 -45.01
C THR A 62 -12.69 -4.09 -46.51
N GLY A 63 -12.13 -2.99 -47.05
CA GLY A 63 -12.11 -2.72 -48.50
C GLY A 63 -13.50 -2.64 -49.15
N GLY A 64 -14.53 -2.38 -48.32
CA GLY A 64 -15.92 -2.38 -48.76
C GLY A 64 -16.58 -3.76 -48.80
N ALA A 65 -15.90 -4.81 -48.30
CA ALA A 65 -16.52 -6.11 -48.10
C ALA A 65 -17.55 -6.04 -46.99
N PRO A 66 -18.67 -6.78 -47.04
CA PRO A 66 -19.67 -6.77 -45.98
C PRO A 66 -19.17 -7.38 -44.67
N GLU A 67 -18.16 -8.23 -44.73
CA GLU A 67 -17.55 -8.92 -43.62
C GLU A 67 -16.11 -9.32 -43.95
N ALA A 68 -15.23 -9.16 -43.02
CA ALA A 68 -13.87 -9.66 -43.02
C ALA A 68 -13.53 -10.31 -41.66
N TYR A 69 -12.44 -11.04 -41.61
CA TYR A 69 -11.97 -11.76 -40.42
C TYR A 69 -10.50 -11.46 -40.15
N ALA A 70 -10.12 -11.46 -38.90
CA ALA A 70 -8.73 -11.30 -38.52
C ALA A 70 -8.32 -12.30 -37.43
N TYR A 71 -7.05 -12.69 -37.48
CA TYR A 71 -6.32 -13.37 -36.45
C TYR A 71 -4.99 -12.64 -36.19
N ALA A 72 -4.47 -12.76 -34.98
CA ALA A 72 -3.11 -12.36 -34.67
C ALA A 72 -2.36 -13.49 -33.99
N TRP A 73 -1.05 -13.46 -34.11
CA TRP A 73 -0.09 -14.31 -33.39
C TRP A 73 0.88 -13.41 -32.66
N VAL A 74 1.25 -13.80 -31.45
CA VAL A 74 2.30 -13.14 -30.68
C VAL A 74 3.30 -14.21 -30.28
N ASP A 75 4.56 -14.07 -30.67
CA ASP A 75 5.65 -14.98 -30.26
C ASP A 75 5.95 -14.76 -28.77
N PHE A 76 5.08 -15.34 -27.92
CA PHE A 76 5.18 -15.20 -26.49
C PHE A 76 6.40 -15.95 -25.90
N ASN A 77 6.82 -17.03 -26.53
CA ASN A 77 7.91 -17.86 -26.05
C ASN A 77 9.27 -17.47 -26.65
N GLN A 78 9.27 -16.47 -27.55
CA GLN A 78 10.47 -15.95 -28.25
C GLN A 78 11.33 -17.01 -28.95
N ASN A 79 10.66 -18.03 -29.49
CA ASN A 79 11.37 -19.04 -30.26
C ASN A 79 11.59 -18.63 -31.74
N GLY A 80 11.11 -17.44 -32.13
CA GLY A 80 11.18 -16.93 -33.51
C GLY A 80 10.15 -17.56 -34.45
N LYS A 81 9.10 -18.20 -33.93
CA LYS A 81 8.02 -18.82 -34.68
C LYS A 81 6.68 -18.44 -34.07
N PHE A 82 5.63 -18.48 -34.90
CA PHE A 82 4.26 -18.34 -34.44
C PHE A 82 3.63 -19.72 -34.25
N ASP A 83 3.50 -20.14 -33.01
CA ASP A 83 2.92 -21.43 -32.65
C ASP A 83 1.37 -21.34 -32.60
N GLU A 84 0.70 -22.49 -32.74
CA GLU A 84 -0.77 -22.54 -32.73
C GLU A 84 -1.40 -22.00 -31.45
N ASN A 85 -0.75 -22.21 -30.30
CA ASN A 85 -1.18 -21.74 -28.98
C ASN A 85 -0.90 -20.24 -28.74
N GLU A 86 -0.28 -19.57 -29.68
CA GLU A 86 0.03 -18.13 -29.66
C GLU A 86 -0.96 -17.29 -30.49
N ARG A 87 -1.97 -17.96 -31.06
CA ARG A 87 -2.99 -17.34 -31.91
C ARG A 87 -4.11 -16.71 -31.06
N SER A 88 -4.58 -15.54 -31.51
CA SER A 88 -5.79 -14.90 -30.97
C SER A 88 -7.06 -15.69 -31.27
N GLU A 89 -8.14 -15.36 -30.61
CA GLU A 89 -9.49 -15.67 -31.07
C GLU A 89 -9.76 -14.98 -32.41
N LYS A 90 -10.70 -15.57 -33.18
CA LYS A 90 -11.14 -14.98 -34.44
C LYS A 90 -11.90 -13.68 -34.19
N ALA A 91 -11.46 -12.59 -34.80
CA ALA A 91 -12.22 -11.35 -34.86
C ALA A 91 -13.04 -11.30 -36.13
N THR A 92 -14.29 -10.84 -36.04
CA THR A 92 -15.18 -10.56 -37.19
C THR A 92 -15.31 -9.05 -37.36
N ILE A 93 -15.06 -8.57 -38.56
CA ILE A 93 -15.00 -7.16 -38.90
C ILE A 93 -16.15 -6.87 -39.88
N THR A 94 -17.12 -6.07 -39.45
CA THR A 94 -18.30 -5.71 -40.27
C THR A 94 -18.29 -4.24 -40.70
N LYS A 95 -17.29 -3.49 -40.27
CA LYS A 95 -17.06 -2.11 -40.67
C LYS A 95 -15.61 -1.72 -40.41
N ASP A 96 -15.13 -0.75 -41.13
CA ASP A 96 -13.81 -0.18 -40.91
C ASP A 96 -13.67 0.45 -39.51
N GLY A 97 -12.50 0.33 -38.93
CA GLY A 97 -12.18 0.91 -37.61
C GLY A 97 -11.39 -0.03 -36.71
N ASN A 98 -11.48 0.23 -35.42
CA ASN A 98 -10.74 -0.52 -34.42
C ASN A 98 -11.28 -1.94 -34.27
N VAL A 99 -10.36 -2.91 -34.30
CA VAL A 99 -10.60 -4.33 -34.07
C VAL A 99 -9.74 -4.77 -32.89
N THR A 100 -10.34 -5.44 -31.92
CA THR A 100 -9.64 -6.01 -30.79
C THR A 100 -9.48 -7.51 -30.98
N LEU A 101 -8.22 -7.95 -30.98
CA LEU A 101 -7.81 -9.34 -31.07
C LEU A 101 -7.53 -9.86 -29.67
N GLN A 102 -8.21 -10.92 -29.27
CA GLN A 102 -8.19 -11.43 -27.89
C GLN A 102 -7.36 -12.70 -27.80
N PHE A 103 -6.41 -12.73 -26.87
CA PHE A 103 -5.61 -13.91 -26.51
C PHE A 103 -6.04 -14.39 -25.13
N ASN A 104 -6.52 -15.62 -25.03
CA ASN A 104 -7.11 -16.13 -23.78
C ASN A 104 -6.22 -17.14 -23.04
N ASN A 105 -5.14 -17.62 -23.64
CA ASN A 105 -4.30 -18.67 -23.06
C ASN A 105 -2.81 -18.38 -23.26
N GLY A 106 -2.44 -17.14 -23.31
CA GLY A 106 -1.03 -16.73 -23.38
C GLY A 106 -0.31 -16.99 -22.06
N PRO A 107 1.02 -16.95 -22.05
CA PRO A 107 1.81 -17.13 -20.84
C PRO A 107 1.61 -15.97 -19.85
N ILE A 108 1.95 -16.20 -18.60
CA ILE A 108 1.97 -15.13 -17.58
C ILE A 108 3.25 -14.33 -17.77
N LEU A 109 3.14 -13.12 -18.30
CA LEU A 109 4.30 -12.29 -18.68
C LEU A 109 5.14 -11.79 -17.48
N SER A 110 4.69 -11.92 -16.24
CA SER A 110 5.51 -11.58 -15.07
C SER A 110 6.80 -12.38 -14.98
N ASP A 111 6.84 -13.55 -15.62
CA ASP A 111 8.03 -14.43 -15.66
C ASP A 111 8.90 -14.17 -16.90
N LEU A 112 8.42 -13.34 -17.81
CA LEU A 112 9.08 -13.03 -19.07
C LEU A 112 9.58 -11.58 -19.00
N GLN A 113 10.88 -11.41 -18.85
CA GLN A 113 11.56 -10.09 -18.91
C GLN A 113 11.69 -9.62 -20.37
N LEU A 114 10.55 -9.43 -21.05
CA LEU A 114 10.54 -9.18 -22.48
C LEU A 114 10.20 -7.73 -22.78
N ASP A 115 11.17 -7.02 -23.30
CA ASP A 115 10.96 -5.67 -23.83
C ASP A 115 10.19 -5.66 -25.15
N LYS A 116 10.19 -6.79 -25.89
CA LYS A 116 9.66 -6.88 -27.24
C LYS A 116 9.22 -8.28 -27.62
N LEU A 117 8.08 -8.38 -28.26
CA LEU A 117 7.57 -9.60 -28.87
C LEU A 117 7.26 -9.37 -30.34
N GLY A 118 7.46 -10.38 -31.18
CA GLY A 118 6.99 -10.34 -32.54
C GLY A 118 5.49 -10.58 -32.64
N VAL A 119 4.82 -9.86 -33.50
CA VAL A 119 3.39 -9.99 -33.75
C VAL A 119 3.15 -10.09 -35.24
N ARG A 120 2.30 -11.03 -35.64
CA ARG A 120 1.72 -11.10 -36.97
C ARG A 120 0.22 -10.94 -36.91
N VAL A 121 -0.34 -10.10 -37.74
CA VAL A 121 -1.79 -9.97 -37.94
C VAL A 121 -2.14 -10.34 -39.35
N ARG A 122 -3.17 -11.15 -39.52
CA ARG A 122 -3.70 -11.51 -40.84
C ARG A 122 -5.18 -11.16 -40.91
N VAL A 123 -5.58 -10.56 -42.02
CA VAL A 123 -6.98 -10.24 -42.33
C VAL A 123 -7.39 -10.86 -43.66
N SER A 124 -8.62 -11.32 -43.78
CA SER A 124 -9.16 -11.83 -45.04
C SER A 124 -10.69 -11.80 -45.04
N THR A 125 -11.28 -11.74 -46.20
CA THR A 125 -12.72 -11.95 -46.37
C THR A 125 -13.14 -13.42 -46.27
N TYR A 126 -12.16 -14.34 -46.18
CA TYR A 126 -12.41 -15.78 -46.02
C TYR A 126 -11.54 -16.34 -44.88
N ALA A 127 -12.14 -16.54 -43.73
CA ALA A 127 -11.45 -16.94 -42.53
C ALA A 127 -10.53 -18.17 -42.62
N PRO A 128 -10.89 -19.25 -43.35
CA PRO A 128 -10.03 -20.42 -43.46
C PRO A 128 -8.66 -20.17 -44.10
N ASP A 129 -8.49 -19.11 -44.88
CA ASP A 129 -7.20 -18.80 -45.52
C ASP A 129 -6.18 -18.22 -44.49
N ILE A 130 -6.68 -17.72 -43.36
CA ILE A 130 -5.88 -17.05 -42.38
C ILE A 130 -5.88 -17.74 -40.98
N GLU A 131 -6.28 -19.00 -40.89
CA GLU A 131 -6.24 -19.78 -39.65
C GLU A 131 -4.83 -20.25 -39.29
N SER A 132 -3.90 -20.23 -40.25
CA SER A 132 -2.47 -20.46 -40.05
C SER A 132 -1.71 -19.12 -40.07
N PRO A 133 -0.59 -19.00 -39.34
CA PRO A 133 0.25 -17.80 -39.43
C PRO A 133 0.90 -17.65 -40.81
N THR A 134 0.86 -18.71 -41.64
CA THR A 134 1.42 -18.75 -43.00
C THR A 134 0.47 -19.35 -44.00
N GLY A 135 0.81 -19.19 -45.26
CA GLY A 135 0.05 -19.73 -46.40
C GLY A 135 -0.65 -18.63 -47.16
N MET A 136 -1.09 -18.98 -48.37
CA MET A 136 -1.75 -18.02 -49.26
C MET A 136 -3.15 -17.69 -48.80
N SER A 137 -3.52 -16.43 -48.90
CA SER A 137 -4.91 -15.96 -48.79
C SER A 137 -5.40 -15.49 -50.15
N MET A 138 -6.69 -15.70 -50.41
CA MET A 138 -7.34 -15.24 -51.67
C MET A 138 -7.65 -13.74 -51.63
N SER A 139 -7.64 -13.16 -50.45
CA SER A 139 -7.84 -11.74 -50.20
C SER A 139 -7.19 -11.36 -48.87
N GLY A 140 -6.98 -10.08 -48.67
CA GLY A 140 -6.53 -9.58 -47.36
C GLY A 140 -5.05 -9.26 -47.35
N GLU A 141 -4.52 -9.18 -46.14
CA GLU A 141 -3.19 -8.65 -45.84
C GLU A 141 -2.56 -9.36 -44.64
N VAL A 142 -1.25 -9.36 -44.60
CA VAL A 142 -0.44 -9.80 -43.44
C VAL A 142 0.48 -8.66 -43.03
N GLU A 143 0.48 -8.37 -41.72
CA GLU A 143 1.33 -7.34 -41.14
C GLU A 143 2.12 -7.88 -39.96
N ASP A 144 3.41 -7.64 -39.99
CA ASP A 144 4.34 -7.98 -38.92
C ASP A 144 4.72 -6.73 -38.12
N PHE A 145 4.59 -6.83 -36.81
CA PHE A 145 4.90 -5.74 -35.88
C PHE A 145 5.84 -6.16 -34.80
N GLU A 146 6.57 -5.20 -34.30
CA GLU A 146 7.20 -5.28 -33.00
C GLU A 146 6.23 -4.76 -31.95
N THR A 147 5.87 -5.56 -30.96
CA THR A 147 4.99 -5.10 -29.89
C THR A 147 5.79 -4.66 -28.67
N GLN A 148 5.24 -3.68 -27.99
CA GLN A 148 5.67 -3.23 -26.68
C GLN A 148 4.79 -3.89 -25.63
N VAL A 149 5.43 -4.59 -24.68
CA VAL A 149 4.71 -5.14 -23.53
C VAL A 149 4.51 -4.04 -22.49
N ILE A 150 3.27 -3.84 -22.09
CA ILE A 150 2.90 -2.90 -21.03
C ILE A 150 2.79 -3.68 -19.71
N PHE A 151 3.58 -3.26 -18.73
CA PHE A 151 3.61 -3.86 -17.40
C PHE A 151 2.82 -3.01 -16.41
N PRO A 152 2.11 -3.63 -15.45
CA PRO A 152 1.47 -2.90 -14.37
C PRO A 152 2.52 -2.35 -13.41
N PRO A 153 2.24 -1.25 -12.72
CA PRO A 153 3.06 -0.83 -11.61
C PRO A 153 2.97 -1.84 -10.46
N LYS A 154 3.96 -1.82 -9.57
CA LYS A 154 4.06 -2.75 -8.44
C LYS A 154 4.12 -1.99 -7.13
N GLY A 155 3.26 -2.36 -6.18
CA GLY A 155 3.26 -1.87 -4.80
C GLY A 155 4.05 -2.77 -3.84
N SER A 156 4.59 -2.17 -2.79
CA SER A 156 5.25 -2.88 -1.70
C SER A 156 4.26 -3.36 -0.64
N LYS A 157 4.68 -4.36 0.16
CA LYS A 157 3.99 -4.78 1.37
C LYS A 157 4.69 -4.18 2.59
N LYS A 158 3.91 -3.59 3.51
CA LYS A 158 4.40 -3.09 4.80
C LYS A 158 3.55 -3.62 5.95
N GLU A 159 4.24 -3.90 7.04
CA GLU A 159 3.64 -4.31 8.31
C GLU A 159 4.15 -3.36 9.39
N THR A 160 3.29 -3.01 10.34
CA THR A 160 3.66 -2.23 11.51
C THR A 160 3.13 -2.89 12.77
N THR A 161 3.74 -2.59 13.90
CA THR A 161 3.29 -3.08 15.20
C THR A 161 3.43 -1.95 16.21
N ASN A 162 2.33 -1.61 16.88
CA ASN A 162 2.35 -0.62 17.93
C ASN A 162 1.33 -0.98 19.03
N LEU A 163 1.29 -0.21 20.12
CA LEU A 163 0.42 -0.46 21.24
C LEU A 163 -1.04 -0.15 20.94
N GLN A 164 -1.92 -0.76 21.74
CA GLN A 164 -3.35 -0.47 21.79
C GLN A 164 -3.59 1.04 21.98
N GLY A 165 -4.48 1.60 21.16
CA GLY A 165 -4.82 3.02 21.18
C GLY A 165 -3.80 3.93 20.49
N VAL A 166 -2.69 3.40 19.97
CA VAL A 166 -1.65 4.18 19.30
C VAL A 166 -1.86 4.13 17.80
N LYS A 167 -1.88 5.31 17.16
CA LYS A 167 -1.90 5.44 15.72
C LYS A 167 -0.65 4.83 15.08
N GLN A 168 -0.81 4.20 13.93
CA GLN A 168 0.28 3.63 13.16
C GLN A 168 0.35 4.25 11.78
N THR A 169 1.56 4.46 11.28
CA THR A 169 1.79 4.99 9.94
C THR A 169 2.81 4.15 9.19
N ALA A 170 2.66 4.10 7.87
CA ALA A 170 3.62 3.45 6.99
C ALA A 170 3.70 4.18 5.66
N THR A 171 4.75 3.90 4.90
CA THR A 171 4.86 4.32 3.50
C THR A 171 4.87 3.08 2.62
N ILE A 172 3.92 3.01 1.70
CA ILE A 172 3.85 1.99 0.65
C ILE A 172 4.50 2.59 -0.60
N GLU A 173 5.55 1.94 -1.06
CA GLU A 173 6.27 2.35 -2.25
C GLU A 173 5.66 1.68 -3.47
N PHE A 174 5.44 2.45 -4.54
CA PHE A 174 4.98 1.98 -5.83
C PHE A 174 6.04 2.23 -6.88
N THR A 175 6.28 1.27 -7.74
CA THR A 175 7.25 1.35 -8.83
C THR A 175 6.54 1.05 -10.14
N ALA A 176 6.55 1.99 -11.07
CA ALA A 176 6.14 1.72 -12.43
C ALA A 176 7.17 0.80 -13.11
N GLN A 177 6.75 0.00 -14.03
CA GLN A 177 7.59 -1.01 -14.70
C GLN A 177 7.56 -0.84 -16.21
N GLY A 178 8.69 -1.15 -16.84
CA GLY A 178 8.82 -1.08 -18.30
C GLY A 178 8.84 0.32 -18.85
N LYS A 179 8.44 0.46 -20.09
CA LYS A 179 8.46 1.72 -20.83
C LYS A 179 7.08 2.38 -20.90
N GLN A 180 7.08 3.68 -21.08
CA GLN A 180 5.87 4.41 -21.43
C GLN A 180 5.32 3.93 -22.76
N ARG A 181 4.01 3.85 -22.87
CA ARG A 181 3.31 3.42 -24.08
C ARG A 181 3.80 4.19 -25.30
N TYR A 182 4.15 3.46 -26.33
CA TYR A 182 4.72 3.96 -27.59
C TYR A 182 6.08 4.66 -27.47
N SER A 183 6.79 4.48 -26.37
CA SER A 183 8.16 4.99 -26.20
C SER A 183 9.16 3.85 -26.07
N ARG A 184 10.30 3.97 -26.77
CA ARG A 184 11.44 3.05 -26.62
C ARG A 184 12.42 3.52 -25.56
N THR A 185 12.36 4.77 -25.19
CA THR A 185 13.37 5.43 -24.32
C THR A 185 12.81 5.86 -22.98
N GLU A 186 11.58 6.34 -22.95
CA GLU A 186 10.97 6.86 -21.73
C GLU A 186 10.41 5.71 -20.88
N ASP A 187 10.74 5.75 -19.59
CA ASP A 187 10.23 4.77 -18.63
C ASP A 187 8.80 5.10 -18.22
N ALA A 188 8.02 4.06 -17.93
CA ALA A 188 6.74 4.23 -17.27
C ALA A 188 6.94 4.90 -15.89
N VAL A 189 6.02 5.75 -15.50
CA VAL A 189 6.04 6.45 -14.20
C VAL A 189 4.67 6.36 -13.55
N ILE A 190 4.64 6.47 -12.23
CA ILE A 190 3.37 6.52 -11.48
C ILE A 190 2.59 7.77 -11.92
N ASP A 191 1.31 7.60 -12.20
CA ASP A 191 0.43 8.70 -12.56
C ASP A 191 0.06 9.53 -11.31
N GLU A 192 0.71 10.68 -11.16
CA GLU A 192 0.49 11.56 -10.02
C GLU A 192 -0.84 12.32 -10.08
N THR A 193 -1.53 12.30 -11.21
CA THR A 193 -2.84 12.95 -11.38
C THR A 193 -3.99 12.13 -10.79
N VAL A 194 -3.78 10.83 -10.60
CA VAL A 194 -4.75 9.91 -10.01
C VAL A 194 -4.31 9.57 -8.59
N ALA A 195 -5.12 9.91 -7.59
CA ALA A 195 -4.84 9.57 -6.19
C ALA A 195 -4.86 8.05 -5.97
N PRO A 196 -4.02 7.52 -5.06
CA PRO A 196 -4.12 6.14 -4.62
C PRO A 196 -5.48 5.88 -3.99
N TYR A 197 -5.97 4.65 -4.09
CA TYR A 197 -7.25 4.28 -3.48
C TYR A 197 -7.21 2.88 -2.89
N ILE A 198 -8.06 2.66 -1.88
CA ILE A 198 -8.22 1.36 -1.24
C ILE A 198 -9.23 0.54 -2.05
N VAL A 199 -8.97 -0.75 -2.18
CA VAL A 199 -9.90 -1.70 -2.81
C VAL A 199 -10.33 -2.78 -1.82
N ASP A 200 -11.57 -3.26 -2.01
CA ASP A 200 -12.11 -4.41 -1.31
C ASP A 200 -11.51 -5.73 -1.86
N GLU A 201 -11.99 -6.83 -1.34
CA GLU A 201 -11.57 -8.18 -1.71
C GLU A 201 -11.91 -8.56 -3.15
N GLN A 202 -12.88 -7.88 -3.75
CA GLN A 202 -13.29 -8.05 -5.14
C GLN A 202 -12.54 -7.09 -6.08
N GLY A 203 -11.68 -6.22 -5.54
CA GLY A 203 -10.92 -5.23 -6.30
C GLY A 203 -11.71 -3.95 -6.62
N ASN A 204 -12.88 -3.75 -6.01
CA ASN A 204 -13.66 -2.52 -6.18
C ASN A 204 -13.13 -1.44 -5.23
N LYS A 205 -13.16 -0.20 -5.68
CA LYS A 205 -12.83 0.94 -4.83
C LYS A 205 -13.80 1.04 -3.67
N VAL A 206 -13.28 1.13 -2.44
CA VAL A 206 -14.09 1.27 -1.22
C VAL A 206 -14.63 2.68 -1.06
N GLU A 207 -15.73 2.81 -0.32
CA GLU A 207 -16.25 4.10 0.13
C GLU A 207 -15.51 4.59 1.36
N LEU A 208 -15.28 5.90 1.44
CA LEU A 208 -14.64 6.57 2.56
C LEU A 208 -15.68 7.39 3.34
N ASP A 209 -15.43 7.56 4.63
CA ASP A 209 -16.24 8.47 5.45
C ASP A 209 -16.01 9.95 5.08
N ALA A 210 -16.72 10.85 5.75
CA ALA A 210 -16.63 12.30 5.50
C ALA A 210 -15.25 12.90 5.80
N GLU A 211 -14.44 12.19 6.60
CA GLU A 211 -13.07 12.56 6.99
C GLU A 211 -12.01 11.93 6.08
N GLY A 212 -12.43 11.08 5.13
CA GLY A 212 -11.56 10.41 4.18
C GLY A 212 -10.95 9.10 4.68
N TYR A 213 -11.58 8.47 5.68
CA TYR A 213 -11.15 7.16 6.20
C TYR A 213 -12.00 6.02 5.64
N TYR A 214 -11.35 4.90 5.37
CA TYR A 214 -11.99 3.60 5.22
C TYR A 214 -12.14 2.95 6.60
N VAL A 215 -13.36 2.70 7.01
CA VAL A 215 -13.69 2.14 8.33
C VAL A 215 -13.86 0.63 8.23
N VAL A 216 -13.10 -0.12 9.04
CA VAL A 216 -13.24 -1.56 9.24
C VAL A 216 -13.80 -1.78 10.64
N PRO A 217 -15.10 -2.08 10.78
CA PRO A 217 -15.74 -2.18 12.10
C PRO A 217 -15.08 -3.22 13.01
N GLY A 218 -14.74 -2.81 14.23
CA GLY A 218 -14.10 -3.66 15.23
C GLY A 218 -12.58 -3.79 15.09
N GLU A 219 -11.98 -3.21 14.06
CA GLU A 219 -10.52 -3.12 13.90
C GLU A 219 -10.00 -1.68 14.00
N GLY A 220 -10.61 -0.76 13.24
CA GLY A 220 -10.17 0.62 13.18
C GLY A 220 -10.45 1.28 11.83
N LYS A 221 -9.75 2.38 11.55
CA LYS A 221 -9.92 3.13 10.30
C LYS A 221 -8.59 3.46 9.63
N TYR A 222 -8.61 3.47 8.31
CA TYR A 222 -7.44 3.67 7.46
C TYR A 222 -7.58 4.90 6.59
N ARG A 223 -6.51 5.65 6.42
CA ARG A 223 -6.43 6.74 5.45
C ARG A 223 -5.18 6.61 4.60
N VAL A 224 -5.35 6.83 3.30
CA VAL A 224 -4.29 6.75 2.29
C VAL A 224 -4.13 8.12 1.65
N THR A 225 -2.90 8.63 1.61
CA THR A 225 -2.57 9.95 1.07
C THR A 225 -1.25 9.93 0.29
N GLY A 226 -1.06 10.92 -0.58
CA GLY A 226 0.12 11.08 -1.42
C GLY A 226 -0.22 10.96 -2.90
N ALA A 227 0.50 11.69 -3.75
CA ALA A 227 0.29 11.70 -5.19
C ALA A 227 1.36 10.92 -5.96
N GLY A 228 2.58 10.84 -5.42
CA GLY A 228 3.73 10.20 -6.06
C GLY A 228 3.81 8.69 -5.84
N LYS A 229 5.01 8.18 -6.02
CA LYS A 229 5.34 6.76 -5.81
C LYS A 229 5.24 6.33 -4.34
N ASP A 230 5.42 7.26 -3.41
CA ASP A 230 5.41 7.03 -1.97
C ASP A 230 4.05 7.40 -1.39
N VAL A 231 3.27 6.39 -1.08
CA VAL A 231 1.92 6.53 -0.55
C VAL A 231 1.96 6.36 0.97
N LYS A 232 1.52 7.39 1.69
CA LYS A 232 1.42 7.35 3.14
C LYS A 232 0.13 6.67 3.55
N VAL A 233 0.23 5.76 4.50
CA VAL A 233 -0.91 5.08 5.12
C VAL A 233 -0.94 5.40 6.60
N GLU A 234 -2.12 5.70 7.10
CA GLU A 234 -2.41 5.90 8.52
C GLU A 234 -3.45 4.86 8.95
N PHE A 235 -3.25 4.26 10.11
CA PHE A 235 -4.19 3.38 10.77
C PHE A 235 -4.46 3.87 12.18
N ILE A 236 -5.73 4.05 12.52
CA ILE A 236 -6.19 4.39 13.86
C ILE A 236 -7.01 3.20 14.36
N PRO A 237 -6.48 2.43 15.33
CA PRO A 237 -7.20 1.28 15.84
C PRO A 237 -8.46 1.69 16.61
N ASP A 238 -9.50 0.86 16.57
CA ASP A 238 -10.67 1.00 17.42
C ASP A 238 -10.28 0.84 18.90
N ASN A 239 -11.03 1.51 19.77
CA ASN A 239 -10.82 1.37 21.20
C ASN A 239 -11.06 -0.09 21.63
N GLY A 240 -10.02 -0.71 22.18
CA GLY A 240 -10.06 -2.11 22.60
C GLY A 240 -9.56 -3.12 21.56
N PHE A 241 -9.34 -2.73 20.31
CA PHE A 241 -8.78 -3.65 19.31
C PHE A 241 -7.35 -4.06 19.67
N VAL A 242 -7.07 -5.35 19.60
CA VAL A 242 -5.75 -5.98 19.75
C VAL A 242 -5.59 -7.12 18.76
N GLY A 243 -4.36 -7.37 18.33
CA GLY A 243 -4.04 -8.40 17.35
C GLY A 243 -3.72 -7.84 15.98
N THR A 244 -3.56 -8.71 14.99
CA THR A 244 -3.27 -8.32 13.61
C THR A 244 -4.57 -8.02 12.89
N ALA A 245 -4.68 -6.80 12.37
CA ALA A 245 -5.83 -6.37 11.59
C ALA A 245 -5.84 -7.04 10.21
N THR A 246 -6.99 -7.08 9.57
CA THR A 246 -7.16 -7.57 8.20
C THR A 246 -6.27 -6.79 7.23
N GLY A 247 -6.05 -5.50 7.53
CA GLY A 247 -5.25 -4.60 6.71
C GLY A 247 -5.99 -4.13 5.46
N ILE A 248 -5.28 -3.40 4.60
CA ILE A 248 -5.85 -2.83 3.38
C ILE A 248 -5.00 -3.15 2.16
N THR A 249 -5.67 -3.22 1.01
CA THR A 249 -5.06 -3.30 -0.32
C THR A 249 -5.18 -1.95 -1.00
N ILE A 250 -4.07 -1.45 -1.53
CA ILE A 250 -3.96 -0.11 -2.11
C ILE A 250 -3.61 -0.25 -3.57
N ARG A 251 -4.41 0.38 -4.43
CA ARG A 251 -4.24 0.37 -5.88
C ARG A 251 -3.71 1.70 -6.38
N ARG A 252 -2.87 1.63 -7.42
CA ARG A 252 -2.21 2.78 -8.02
C ARG A 252 -2.13 2.58 -9.54
N LEU A 253 -2.22 3.68 -10.28
CA LEU A 253 -2.05 3.69 -11.75
C LEU A 253 -0.66 4.23 -12.12
N ASP A 254 -0.22 3.83 -13.31
CA ASP A 254 0.89 4.47 -14.02
C ASP A 254 0.40 5.34 -15.18
N ASN A 255 1.32 6.02 -15.85
CA ASN A 255 1.03 6.86 -17.00
C ASN A 255 0.66 6.08 -18.28
N ASN A 256 0.65 4.74 -18.24
CA ASN A 256 0.10 3.86 -19.26
C ASN A 256 -1.38 3.57 -19.02
N ALA A 257 -2.00 4.17 -17.99
CA ALA A 257 -3.34 3.90 -17.53
C ALA A 257 -3.56 2.44 -17.06
N VAL A 258 -2.50 1.78 -16.62
CA VAL A 258 -2.55 0.42 -16.05
C VAL A 258 -2.46 0.50 -14.54
N ASP A 259 -3.30 -0.28 -13.86
CA ASP A 259 -3.30 -0.30 -12.40
C ASP A 259 -2.57 -1.53 -11.81
N THR A 260 -2.26 -1.46 -10.52
CA THR A 260 -1.59 -2.51 -9.78
C THR A 260 -2.46 -3.73 -9.48
N GLY A 261 -3.75 -3.68 -9.79
CA GLY A 261 -4.71 -4.77 -9.55
C GLY A 261 -4.49 -6.02 -10.41
N TRP A 262 -3.33 -6.15 -10.96
CA TRP A 262 -2.92 -7.19 -11.85
C TRP A 262 -2.47 -8.44 -11.11
N TYR A 263 -3.04 -9.59 -11.48
CA TYR A 263 -2.69 -10.87 -10.89
C TYR A 263 -1.38 -11.41 -11.46
N THR A 264 -0.50 -11.91 -10.60
CA THR A 264 0.78 -12.53 -10.97
C THR A 264 0.66 -14.03 -11.21
N LYS A 265 -0.49 -14.62 -10.88
CA LYS A 265 -0.78 -16.05 -11.09
C LYS A 265 -2.06 -16.21 -11.88
N ASP A 266 -2.14 -17.34 -12.58
CA ASP A 266 -3.35 -17.73 -13.30
C ASP A 266 -4.41 -18.21 -12.29
N ASN A 267 -5.20 -17.28 -11.81
CA ASN A 267 -6.37 -17.58 -11.01
C ASN A 267 -7.60 -17.10 -11.78
N SER A 268 -8.34 -18.03 -12.33
CA SER A 268 -9.56 -17.74 -13.08
C SER A 268 -10.66 -17.05 -12.26
N GLN A 269 -10.55 -17.13 -10.92
CA GLN A 269 -11.43 -16.47 -9.96
C GLN A 269 -10.58 -15.93 -8.79
N PRO A 270 -10.29 -14.63 -8.75
CA PRO A 270 -9.59 -14.05 -7.60
C PRO A 270 -10.47 -14.16 -6.36
N THR A 271 -9.94 -14.76 -5.32
CA THR A 271 -10.54 -14.78 -3.99
C THR A 271 -9.77 -13.83 -3.06
N ILE A 272 -10.34 -13.48 -1.92
CA ILE A 272 -9.71 -12.67 -0.87
C ILE A 272 -8.30 -13.16 -0.53
N SER A 273 -8.12 -14.47 -0.46
CA SER A 273 -6.83 -15.10 -0.19
C SER A 273 -5.78 -14.85 -1.27
N ASP A 274 -6.22 -14.45 -2.47
CA ASP A 274 -5.35 -14.29 -3.63
C ASP A 274 -4.87 -12.85 -3.84
N GLN A 275 -5.23 -11.91 -2.97
CA GLN A 275 -4.69 -10.53 -3.01
C GLN A 275 -3.17 -10.48 -2.91
N THR A 276 -2.54 -11.54 -2.40
CA THR A 276 -1.08 -11.69 -2.43
C THR A 276 -0.51 -11.92 -3.82
N ASN A 277 -1.35 -12.25 -4.78
CA ASN A 277 -0.98 -12.50 -6.18
C ASN A 277 -1.17 -11.28 -7.09
N THR A 278 -1.66 -10.16 -6.56
CA THR A 278 -1.72 -8.90 -7.29
C THR A 278 -0.43 -8.10 -7.14
N MET A 279 -0.28 -7.09 -7.98
CA MET A 279 0.79 -6.08 -7.85
C MET A 279 0.40 -4.94 -6.90
N ASP A 280 -0.78 -5.00 -6.29
CA ASP A 280 -1.28 -3.98 -5.36
C ASP A 280 -0.37 -3.83 -4.14
N GLY A 281 -0.32 -2.62 -3.61
CA GLY A 281 0.31 -2.34 -2.33
C GLY A 281 -0.49 -2.94 -1.18
N ARG A 282 0.17 -3.40 -0.12
CA ARG A 282 -0.48 -4.03 1.03
C ARG A 282 0.03 -3.43 2.33
N TYR A 283 -0.89 -3.07 3.22
CA TYR A 283 -0.56 -2.63 4.57
C TYR A 283 -1.31 -3.44 5.62
N ILE A 284 -0.58 -3.98 6.61
CA ILE A 284 -1.12 -4.84 7.67
C ILE A 284 -0.58 -4.37 9.02
N PRO A 285 -1.37 -3.65 9.83
CA PRO A 285 -0.97 -3.26 11.17
C PRO A 285 -1.27 -4.37 12.19
N THR A 286 -0.43 -4.46 13.21
CA THR A 286 -0.64 -5.29 14.40
C THR A 286 -0.71 -4.38 15.63
N VAL A 287 -1.68 -4.62 16.50
CA VAL A 287 -1.88 -3.89 17.74
C VAL A 287 -1.50 -4.79 18.92
N THR A 288 -0.47 -4.40 19.65
CA THR A 288 -0.01 -5.08 20.86
C THR A 288 -0.87 -4.64 22.04
N PRO A 289 -1.38 -5.56 22.88
CA PRO A 289 -2.17 -5.18 24.04
C PRO A 289 -1.34 -4.39 25.06
N LEU A 290 -1.97 -3.48 25.77
CA LEU A 290 -1.42 -2.93 27.00
C LEU A 290 -1.46 -4.01 28.09
N SER A 291 -0.41 -4.10 28.92
CA SER A 291 -0.35 -5.03 30.04
C SER A 291 -1.37 -4.60 31.10
N GLU A 292 -0.98 -3.72 31.97
CA GLU A 292 -1.84 -3.15 33.03
C GLU A 292 -1.65 -1.65 33.07
N GLU A 293 -2.66 -0.92 33.54
CA GLU A 293 -2.48 0.48 33.92
C GLU A 293 -1.72 0.56 35.25
N VAL A 294 -0.60 1.27 35.22
CA VAL A 294 0.25 1.47 36.41
C VAL A 294 0.00 2.87 36.97
N THR A 295 -0.34 2.93 38.23
CA THR A 295 -0.56 4.21 38.93
C THR A 295 0.43 4.37 40.07
N THR A 296 0.76 5.62 40.38
CA THR A 296 1.47 6.01 41.63
C THR A 296 0.75 7.20 42.25
N GLU A 297 0.80 7.30 43.56
CA GLU A 297 0.29 8.45 44.31
C GLU A 297 1.35 8.92 45.28
N ASP A 298 1.59 10.25 45.33
CA ASP A 298 2.51 10.84 46.27
C ASP A 298 2.09 12.27 46.57
N LEU A 299 2.74 12.89 47.55
CA LEU A 299 2.46 14.26 47.97
C LEU A 299 3.09 15.27 47.00
N GLN A 300 2.50 16.46 46.99
CA GLN A 300 3.00 17.61 46.22
C GLN A 300 4.50 17.86 46.50
N GLY A 301 5.27 17.97 45.39
CA GLY A 301 6.71 18.22 45.42
C GLY A 301 7.57 16.96 45.44
N LEU A 302 7.00 15.77 45.67
CA LEU A 302 7.75 14.52 45.67
C LEU A 302 7.82 13.90 44.25
N GLU A 303 8.95 13.24 44.00
CA GLU A 303 9.13 12.43 42.78
C GLU A 303 8.44 11.07 42.96
N HIS A 304 7.86 10.58 41.87
CA HIS A 304 7.26 9.25 41.78
C HIS A 304 8.18 8.31 41.03
N ASP A 305 8.69 7.28 41.68
CA ASP A 305 9.49 6.22 41.06
C ASP A 305 8.72 4.91 41.03
N LYS A 306 8.72 4.24 39.89
CA LYS A 306 8.05 2.95 39.75
C LYS A 306 8.80 2.03 38.80
N LYS A 307 9.04 0.80 39.25
CA LYS A 307 9.46 -0.29 38.37
C LYS A 307 8.25 -0.84 37.64
N LEU A 308 8.35 -0.92 36.31
CA LEU A 308 7.29 -1.42 35.45
C LEU A 308 7.47 -2.91 35.18
N THR A 309 6.35 -3.60 35.01
CA THR A 309 6.30 -4.99 34.57
C THR A 309 5.54 -5.03 33.26
N PHE A 310 6.13 -5.65 32.26
CA PHE A 310 5.53 -5.80 30.95
C PHE A 310 5.19 -7.26 30.70
N THR A 311 4.00 -7.52 30.18
CA THR A 311 3.54 -8.86 29.79
C THR A 311 2.90 -8.84 28.42
N ASN A 312 2.98 -9.97 27.72
CA ASN A 312 2.22 -10.23 26.51
C ASN A 312 1.67 -11.66 26.52
N GLY A 313 1.04 -12.10 25.45
CA GLY A 313 0.46 -13.45 25.38
C GLY A 313 1.46 -14.60 25.57
N ALA A 314 2.77 -14.34 25.48
CA ALA A 314 3.83 -15.31 25.72
C ALA A 314 4.43 -15.26 27.13
N GLY A 315 4.07 -14.25 27.95
CA GLY A 315 4.53 -14.06 29.32
C GLY A 315 5.22 -12.72 29.59
N GLU A 316 6.13 -12.68 30.57
CA GLU A 316 6.85 -11.46 30.95
C GLU A 316 7.85 -11.04 29.87
N VAL A 317 7.85 -9.75 29.53
CA VAL A 317 8.81 -9.11 28.62
C VAL A 317 9.72 -8.21 29.46
N LYS A 318 11.01 -8.50 29.49
CA LYS A 318 11.98 -7.73 30.31
C LYS A 318 12.70 -6.69 29.45
N PRO A 319 12.72 -5.42 29.88
CA PRO A 319 13.57 -4.41 29.27
C PRO A 319 15.06 -4.82 29.32
N SER A 320 15.78 -4.52 28.26
CA SER A 320 17.22 -4.79 28.12
C SER A 320 17.81 -3.92 27.00
N ALA A 321 19.10 -4.00 26.77
CA ALA A 321 19.72 -3.31 25.65
C ALA A 321 19.18 -3.76 24.26
N ALA A 322 18.78 -5.05 24.12
CA ALA A 322 18.17 -5.55 22.89
C ALA A 322 16.65 -5.28 22.80
N THR A 323 16.04 -5.01 23.95
CA THR A 323 14.60 -4.75 24.06
C THR A 323 14.37 -3.54 24.98
N PRO A 324 14.80 -2.32 24.61
CA PRO A 324 14.67 -1.16 25.46
C PRO A 324 13.21 -0.71 25.63
N MET A 325 12.94 -0.02 26.74
CA MET A 325 11.72 0.75 26.88
C MET A 325 11.83 2.08 26.15
N VAL A 326 10.72 2.56 25.61
CA VAL A 326 10.59 3.90 25.00
C VAL A 326 9.21 4.49 25.30
N ILE A 327 9.15 5.81 25.41
CA ILE A 327 7.87 6.53 25.47
C ILE A 327 7.34 6.68 24.06
N VAL A 328 6.04 6.43 23.87
CA VAL A 328 5.37 6.54 22.57
C VAL A 328 4.31 7.64 22.62
N ASP A 329 4.26 8.42 21.54
CA ASP A 329 3.20 9.39 21.30
C ASP A 329 1.98 8.68 20.68
N PRO A 330 0.83 8.62 21.36
CA PRO A 330 -0.34 7.93 20.85
C PRO A 330 -0.95 8.59 19.60
N GLU A 331 -0.76 9.90 19.40
CA GLU A 331 -1.33 10.66 18.30
C GLU A 331 -0.57 10.47 16.99
N THR A 332 0.75 10.35 17.09
CA THR A 332 1.60 10.19 15.90
C THR A 332 2.09 8.76 15.71
N GLY A 333 2.08 7.94 16.76
CA GLY A 333 2.69 6.61 16.78
C GLY A 333 4.22 6.66 16.85
N GLY A 334 4.80 7.85 16.96
CA GLY A 334 6.24 8.07 17.02
C GLY A 334 6.83 7.76 18.38
N LEU A 335 8.11 7.34 18.39
CA LEU A 335 8.88 7.17 19.60
C LEU A 335 9.40 8.54 20.06
N ILE A 336 9.09 8.93 21.30
CA ILE A 336 9.55 10.19 21.88
C ILE A 336 10.98 10.04 22.43
N GLY A 337 11.30 8.87 22.98
CA GLY A 337 12.59 8.59 23.61
C GLY A 337 12.43 8.28 25.09
N ASN A 338 13.39 8.75 25.90
CA ASN A 338 13.46 8.41 27.34
C ASN A 338 12.86 9.50 28.26
N GLU A 339 12.49 10.64 27.69
CA GLU A 339 11.94 11.77 28.43
C GLU A 339 10.74 12.35 27.67
N ALA A 340 9.71 12.77 28.41
CA ALA A 340 8.55 13.47 27.84
C ALA A 340 8.00 14.49 28.85
N PRO A 341 7.52 15.67 28.43
CA PRO A 341 6.82 16.60 29.30
C PRO A 341 5.51 15.97 29.77
N ALA A 342 5.26 16.07 31.09
CA ALA A 342 3.96 15.71 31.64
C ALA A 342 2.99 16.87 31.38
N MET A 343 1.89 16.57 30.67
CA MET A 343 0.92 17.57 30.25
C MET A 343 -0.36 17.50 31.09
N LYS A 344 -1.02 18.65 31.29
CA LYS A 344 -2.39 18.75 31.79
C LYS A 344 -3.05 19.99 31.23
N ASP A 345 -4.21 19.81 30.59
CA ASP A 345 -4.96 20.89 29.94
C ASP A 345 -4.09 21.78 29.05
N GLY A 346 -3.19 21.15 28.26
CA GLY A 346 -2.27 21.84 27.36
C GLY A 346 -1.08 22.56 28.00
N LYS A 347 -0.84 22.35 29.32
CA LYS A 347 0.28 22.94 30.06
C LYS A 347 1.23 21.88 30.53
N VAL A 348 2.53 22.21 30.58
CA VAL A 348 3.54 21.34 31.17
C VAL A 348 3.44 21.43 32.69
N VAL A 349 3.19 20.30 33.34
CA VAL A 349 3.00 20.17 34.80
C VAL A 349 4.08 19.33 35.49
N GLY A 350 5.03 18.79 34.73
CA GLY A 350 6.14 17.98 35.22
C GLY A 350 6.93 17.34 34.09
N LEU A 351 7.77 16.38 34.43
CA LEU A 351 8.60 15.62 33.47
C LEU A 351 8.48 14.12 33.78
N TYR A 352 8.33 13.35 32.74
CA TYR A 352 8.50 11.90 32.75
C TYR A 352 9.88 11.52 32.27
N GLU A 353 10.54 10.61 32.96
CA GLU A 353 11.83 10.02 32.59
C GLU A 353 11.74 8.50 32.74
N ILE A 354 12.38 7.77 31.85
CA ILE A 354 12.45 6.30 31.91
C ILE A 354 13.90 5.82 31.89
N ASP A 355 14.18 4.74 32.62
CA ASP A 355 15.40 3.97 32.41
C ASP A 355 15.10 2.82 31.45
N PRO A 356 15.57 2.93 30.21
CA PRO A 356 15.16 2.02 29.10
C PRO A 356 15.59 0.56 29.33
N ILE A 357 16.58 0.30 30.19
CA ILE A 357 17.16 -1.02 30.40
C ILE A 357 16.70 -1.62 31.73
N ASN A 358 16.66 -0.80 32.78
CA ASN A 358 16.28 -1.28 34.11
C ASN A 358 14.76 -1.34 34.32
N GLY A 359 13.98 -0.73 33.44
CA GLY A 359 12.52 -0.85 33.45
C GLY A 359 11.86 0.05 34.52
N THR A 360 12.42 1.21 34.83
CA THR A 360 11.84 2.17 35.77
C THR A 360 11.30 3.40 35.06
N VAL A 361 10.20 3.94 35.58
CA VAL A 361 9.66 5.25 35.21
C VAL A 361 9.74 6.17 36.42
N LYS A 362 10.14 7.41 36.17
CA LYS A 362 10.15 8.50 37.16
C LYS A 362 9.25 9.62 36.64
N PHE A 363 8.42 10.17 37.53
CA PHE A 363 7.67 11.38 37.24
C PHE A 363 8.09 12.45 38.29
N THR A 364 8.55 13.58 37.80
CA THR A 364 8.92 14.76 38.60
C THR A 364 7.88 15.85 38.37
N PRO A 365 6.94 16.08 39.31
CA PRO A 365 5.94 17.14 39.18
C PRO A 365 6.55 18.53 39.34
N ASN A 366 5.94 19.53 38.69
CA ASN A 366 6.21 20.93 39.05
C ASN A 366 5.79 21.17 40.51
N LYS A 367 6.53 22.03 41.24
CA LYS A 367 6.31 22.26 42.66
C LYS A 367 4.90 22.65 43.09
N ASP A 368 4.19 23.34 42.18
CA ASP A 368 2.82 23.82 42.46
C ASP A 368 1.75 22.90 41.90
N PHE A 369 2.13 21.79 41.25
CA PHE A 369 1.18 20.89 40.60
C PHE A 369 0.50 19.99 41.65
N ILE A 370 -0.83 19.87 41.51
CA ILE A 370 -1.70 18.96 42.24
C ILE A 370 -2.66 18.33 41.22
N GLY A 371 -2.92 17.04 41.35
CA GLY A 371 -3.83 16.28 40.50
C GLY A 371 -3.13 15.26 39.65
N THR A 372 -3.82 14.80 38.58
CA THR A 372 -3.36 13.75 37.73
C THR A 372 -3.03 14.35 36.35
N PRO A 373 -1.78 14.30 35.89
CA PRO A 373 -1.42 14.69 34.51
C PRO A 373 -1.98 13.71 33.48
N ASP A 374 -1.88 14.08 32.23
CA ASP A 374 -2.20 13.16 31.14
C ASP A 374 -1.25 11.95 31.19
N PRO A 375 -1.78 10.73 31.03
CA PRO A 375 -0.97 9.52 31.14
C PRO A 375 0.02 9.42 29.99
N ILE A 376 1.12 8.68 30.21
CA ILE A 376 2.04 8.28 29.15
C ILE A 376 1.90 6.81 28.80
N LEU A 377 2.18 6.50 27.54
CA LEU A 377 2.34 5.12 27.06
C LEU A 377 3.82 4.79 26.95
N ILE A 378 4.21 3.67 27.57
CA ILE A 378 5.58 3.18 27.55
C ILE A 378 5.55 1.78 26.96
N GLN A 379 6.38 1.53 25.98
CA GLN A 379 6.48 0.21 25.34
C GLN A 379 7.91 -0.34 25.41
N VAL A 380 8.01 -1.65 25.38
CA VAL A 380 9.25 -2.38 25.13
C VAL A 380 9.29 -2.70 23.63
N VAL A 381 10.36 -2.33 22.98
CA VAL A 381 10.54 -2.56 21.52
C VAL A 381 11.71 -3.49 21.27
N ASP A 382 11.62 -4.31 20.24
CA ASP A 382 12.75 -5.03 19.69
C ASP A 382 13.64 -4.05 18.93
N GLU A 383 14.87 -3.85 19.39
CA GLU A 383 15.81 -2.85 18.85
C GLU A 383 16.14 -3.12 17.38
N ALA A 384 16.21 -4.38 16.98
CA ALA A 384 16.60 -4.76 15.63
C ALA A 384 15.47 -4.55 14.60
N THR A 385 14.21 -4.73 15.02
CA THR A 385 13.05 -4.70 14.13
C THR A 385 12.13 -3.49 14.34
N GLY A 386 12.28 -2.78 15.47
CA GLY A 386 11.40 -1.70 15.88
C GLY A 386 9.98 -2.17 16.29
N ARG A 387 9.76 -3.49 16.44
CA ARG A 387 8.45 -4.04 16.80
C ARG A 387 8.13 -3.84 18.26
N SER A 388 6.92 -3.37 18.55
CA SER A 388 6.37 -3.35 19.90
C SER A 388 6.17 -4.77 20.42
N LEU A 389 6.69 -5.06 21.61
CA LEU A 389 6.61 -6.38 22.26
C LEU A 389 5.56 -6.39 23.39
N ALA A 390 5.47 -5.32 24.15
CA ALA A 390 4.52 -5.13 25.25
C ALA A 390 4.50 -3.65 25.65
N GLY A 391 3.47 -3.20 26.35
CA GLY A 391 3.39 -1.83 26.82
C GLY A 391 2.56 -1.66 28.07
N VAL A 392 2.71 -0.51 28.71
CA VAL A 392 1.94 -0.09 29.88
C VAL A 392 1.49 1.35 29.69
N LYS A 393 0.37 1.68 30.33
CA LYS A 393 -0.10 3.04 30.56
C LYS A 393 0.28 3.44 31.96
N TYR A 394 1.01 4.54 32.13
CA TYR A 394 1.41 5.05 33.41
C TYR A 394 0.71 6.37 33.74
N THR A 395 0.10 6.43 34.92
CA THR A 395 -0.73 7.57 35.38
C THR A 395 -0.36 7.90 36.83
N PRO A 396 0.48 8.92 37.13
CA PRO A 396 0.75 9.36 38.47
C PRO A 396 -0.34 10.32 38.99
N THR A 397 -0.50 10.41 40.30
CA THR A 397 -1.38 11.39 40.96
C THR A 397 -0.64 12.10 42.07
N VAL A 398 -0.66 13.42 42.05
CA VAL A 398 -0.04 14.28 43.07
C VAL A 398 -1.10 14.76 44.06
N ASN A 399 -1.00 14.35 45.28
CA ASN A 399 -1.91 14.74 46.35
C ASN A 399 -1.46 16.07 47.02
N PRO A 400 -2.39 16.93 47.42
CA PRO A 400 -2.03 18.18 48.08
C PRO A 400 -1.40 17.94 49.46
N VAL A 401 -0.44 18.76 49.80
CA VAL A 401 0.09 18.82 51.18
C VAL A 401 -0.85 19.64 52.05
N THR A 402 -1.31 19.06 53.16
CA THR A 402 -2.22 19.72 54.08
C THR A 402 -1.48 19.93 55.42
N PRO A 403 -1.28 21.18 55.86
CA PRO A 403 -0.68 21.43 57.17
C PRO A 403 -1.52 20.83 58.30
N VAL A 404 -0.83 20.22 59.28
CA VAL A 404 -1.45 19.63 60.48
C VAL A 404 -1.31 20.60 61.64
N GLY A 405 -2.44 21.06 62.15
CA GLY A 405 -2.50 21.91 63.30
C GLY A 405 -2.57 21.11 64.62
N GLU A 406 -1.96 21.62 65.64
CA GLU A 406 -2.06 21.06 67.00
C GLU A 406 -3.27 21.66 67.76
N ASN A 407 -4.03 20.77 68.41
CA ASN A 407 -5.07 21.25 69.35
C ASN A 407 -4.41 21.80 70.61
N LYS A 408 -4.83 22.97 71.05
CA LYS A 408 -4.40 23.59 72.27
C LYS A 408 -5.60 23.86 73.17
N GLU A 409 -5.43 23.55 74.43
CA GLU A 409 -6.41 23.84 75.47
C GLU A 409 -5.78 24.74 76.46
N THR A 410 -6.50 25.77 76.92
CA THR A 410 -6.05 26.66 78.03
C THR A 410 -7.05 26.63 79.13
N THR A 411 -6.55 26.79 80.37
CA THR A 411 -7.37 26.87 81.54
C THR A 411 -7.01 28.13 82.34
N GLY A 412 -8.02 28.92 82.65
CA GLY A 412 -7.81 30.18 83.40
C GLY A 412 -8.98 30.52 84.34
N LYS A 413 -8.79 31.53 85.21
CA LYS A 413 -9.86 32.00 86.10
C LYS A 413 -10.88 32.83 85.37
N GLN A 414 -12.12 32.85 85.86
CA GLN A 414 -13.22 33.63 85.28
C GLN A 414 -12.82 35.11 85.11
N GLY A 415 -13.04 35.68 83.94
CA GLY A 415 -12.75 37.06 83.63
C GLY A 415 -11.30 37.39 83.28
N GLN A 416 -10.40 36.39 83.24
CA GLN A 416 -9.01 36.56 82.81
C GLN A 416 -8.86 36.15 81.30
N PRO A 417 -8.13 36.99 80.56
CA PRO A 417 -7.81 36.62 79.20
C PRO A 417 -6.88 35.41 79.18
N GLN A 418 -7.09 34.54 78.16
CA GLN A 418 -6.23 33.40 77.89
C GLN A 418 -5.65 33.53 76.52
N SER A 419 -4.41 33.16 76.35
CA SER A 419 -3.76 33.09 75.01
C SER A 419 -2.85 31.85 74.94
N ASP A 420 -2.78 31.29 73.80
CA ASP A 420 -1.81 30.25 73.43
C ASP A 420 -1.42 30.40 71.96
N THR A 421 -0.37 29.76 71.56
CA THR A 421 0.09 29.75 70.18
C THR A 421 -0.22 28.39 69.59
N VAL A 422 -1.00 28.39 68.51
CA VAL A 422 -1.25 27.19 67.69
C VAL A 422 -0.14 27.06 66.65
N THR A 423 0.53 25.92 66.68
CA THR A 423 1.57 25.60 65.70
C THR A 423 1.01 24.68 64.62
N PHE A 424 1.45 24.96 63.45
CA PHE A 424 1.15 24.06 62.31
C PHE A 424 2.44 23.35 61.88
N LYS A 425 2.33 22.06 61.62
CA LYS A 425 3.41 21.25 61.12
C LYS A 425 3.13 20.89 59.69
N GLN A 426 4.18 20.65 58.95
CA GLN A 426 4.08 20.03 57.66
C GLN A 426 3.49 18.62 57.82
N GLN A 427 2.69 18.20 56.85
CA GLN A 427 2.16 16.84 56.83
C GLN A 427 3.32 15.83 56.76
N ASP A 428 3.19 14.73 57.52
CA ASP A 428 4.21 13.68 57.52
C ASP A 428 4.43 13.14 56.09
N GLY A 429 5.70 13.05 55.66
CA GLY A 429 6.09 12.62 54.31
C GLY A 429 6.14 13.74 53.28
N ALA A 430 5.77 15.00 53.63
CA ALA A 430 5.96 16.15 52.73
C ALA A 430 7.38 16.72 52.86
N GLU A 431 7.97 17.24 51.78
CA GLU A 431 9.27 17.96 51.75
C GLU A 431 9.09 19.47 51.69
#